data_2994d69a1d406c26fe22994a48d314db
#
_entry.id   2994d69a1d406c26fe22994a48d314db
#
_cell.length_a   1.000
_cell.length_b   1.000
_cell.length_c   1.000
_cell.angle_alpha   90.00
_cell.angle_beta   90.00
_cell.angle_gamma   90.00
#
_symmetry.space_group_name_H-M   'P 1'
#
loop_
_entity.id
_entity.type
_entity.pdbx_description
1 polymer ?
#
loop_
_entity_poly.entity_id
_entity_poly.type
_entity_poly.pdbx_seq_one_letter_code
_entity_poly.pdbx_strand_id
1 'polypeptide(L)'
;MRARSFQYVYRPATGAAPYSLLLLHGTGGDEHDLVPLAEAILPGAGIVSPRGQVVENGAPRFFRRFAEGVLDVEDWRGRSQALADFVASICAEHGISPKTLLAVGYSNGANIAQGLLLLRPEVLGGAVLLRPMFITDDIPAKDLGGRPVLLLGGSHDPIIPADDLPQVAQQLGKHGAQVTVKTVQGSHGLVENDIILVRQWLANNDGR
;
A
#
# COMPACT_ATOMS: atom_id res chain seq x y z
N MET A 1 26.56 0.90 1.15
CA MET A 1 25.96 0.93 -0.20
C MET A 1 24.96 2.08 -0.25
N ARG A 2 25.08 3.03 -1.18
CA ARG A 2 24.05 4.05 -1.36
C ARG A 2 22.76 3.32 -1.77
N ALA A 3 21.68 3.52 -1.02
CA ALA A 3 20.35 3.06 -1.42
C ALA A 3 20.10 3.58 -2.86
N ARG A 4 19.72 2.70 -3.79
CA ARG A 4 19.33 3.13 -5.14
C ARG A 4 18.16 4.09 -4.93
N SER A 5 18.31 5.35 -5.31
CA SER A 5 17.26 6.34 -5.18
C SER A 5 16.05 5.88 -6.01
N PHE A 6 14.88 5.85 -5.40
CA PHE A 6 13.63 5.66 -6.15
C PHE A 6 13.39 6.89 -7.06
N GLN A 7 12.90 6.66 -8.25
CA GLN A 7 12.20 7.69 -8.99
C GLN A 7 10.84 7.90 -8.31
N TYR A 8 10.44 9.15 -8.04
CA TYR A 8 9.22 9.42 -7.32
C TYR A 8 8.64 10.78 -7.63
N VAL A 9 7.34 10.93 -7.39
CA VAL A 9 6.63 12.21 -7.31
C VAL A 9 6.47 12.58 -5.84
N TYR A 10 6.77 13.84 -5.51
CA TYR A 10 6.41 14.45 -4.23
C TYR A 10 5.52 15.67 -4.49
N ARG A 11 4.43 15.77 -3.74
CA ARG A 11 3.56 16.95 -3.70
C ARG A 11 3.31 17.31 -2.24
N PRO A 12 3.62 18.53 -1.80
CA PRO A 12 3.30 18.97 -0.44
C PRO A 12 1.78 19.04 -0.24
N ALA A 13 1.32 18.88 1.01
CA ALA A 13 -0.07 19.10 1.33
C ALA A 13 -0.45 20.57 1.04
N THR A 14 -1.63 20.78 0.44
CA THR A 14 -2.17 22.10 0.12
C THR A 14 -3.36 22.49 1.01
N GLY A 15 -3.76 21.61 1.94
CA GLY A 15 -4.90 21.79 2.83
C GLY A 15 -4.67 21.16 4.20
N ALA A 16 -5.72 21.13 5.01
CA ALA A 16 -5.73 20.54 6.34
C ALA A 16 -6.07 19.03 6.30
N ALA A 17 -5.60 18.31 5.27
CA ALA A 17 -5.83 16.88 5.20
C ALA A 17 -5.16 16.20 6.41
N PRO A 18 -5.86 15.25 7.10
CA PRO A 18 -5.33 14.60 8.30
C PRO A 18 -4.16 13.66 8.01
N TYR A 19 -4.02 13.25 6.75
CA TYR A 19 -3.01 12.29 6.30
C TYR A 19 -2.23 12.80 5.10
N SER A 20 -0.97 12.37 4.99
CA SER A 20 -0.23 12.30 3.73
C SER A 20 -0.35 10.88 3.15
N LEU A 21 -0.24 10.74 1.83
CA LEU A 21 -0.44 9.47 1.13
C LEU A 21 0.87 8.99 0.50
N LEU A 22 1.24 7.74 0.80
CA LEU A 22 2.25 6.98 0.08
C LEU A 22 1.54 6.14 -0.99
N LEU A 23 1.70 6.49 -2.27
CA LEU A 23 1.03 5.82 -3.37
C LEU A 23 1.92 4.72 -3.96
N LEU A 24 1.38 3.50 -4.05
CA LEU A 24 2.12 2.32 -4.52
C LEU A 24 1.34 1.67 -5.66
N HIS A 25 1.81 1.90 -6.89
CA HIS A 25 1.14 1.49 -8.13
C HIS A 25 1.07 -0.03 -8.33
N GLY A 26 0.17 -0.49 -9.18
CA GLY A 26 0.09 -1.87 -9.65
C GLY A 26 1.17 -2.20 -10.68
N THR A 27 1.22 -3.45 -11.13
CA THR A 27 2.13 -3.89 -12.20
C THR A 27 1.89 -3.08 -13.47
N GLY A 28 2.95 -2.52 -14.04
CA GLY A 28 2.91 -1.72 -15.26
C GLY A 28 2.60 -0.23 -15.05
N GLY A 29 2.21 0.17 -13.84
CA GLY A 29 2.05 1.58 -13.48
C GLY A 29 3.38 2.26 -13.17
N ASP A 30 3.32 3.55 -12.86
CA ASP A 30 4.47 4.36 -12.50
C ASP A 30 4.14 5.32 -11.33
N GLU A 31 5.01 6.26 -11.04
CA GLU A 31 4.85 7.25 -9.96
C GLU A 31 3.69 8.25 -10.17
N HIS A 32 3.07 8.28 -11.34
CA HIS A 32 1.92 9.14 -11.63
C HIS A 32 0.57 8.41 -11.57
N ASP A 33 0.60 7.09 -11.64
CA ASP A 33 -0.56 6.22 -11.90
C ASP A 33 -1.69 6.39 -10.86
N LEU A 34 -1.35 6.44 -9.57
CA LEU A 34 -2.34 6.60 -8.49
C LEU A 34 -2.57 8.05 -8.03
N VAL A 35 -1.92 9.04 -8.65
CA VAL A 35 -2.12 10.45 -8.28
C VAL A 35 -3.57 10.90 -8.46
N PRO A 36 -4.27 10.57 -9.57
CA PRO A 36 -5.70 10.91 -9.71
C PRO A 36 -6.58 10.25 -8.63
N LEU A 37 -6.27 9.01 -8.25
CA LEU A 37 -6.97 8.33 -7.16
C LEU A 37 -6.77 9.07 -5.82
N ALA A 38 -5.54 9.47 -5.50
CA ALA A 38 -5.23 10.23 -4.29
C ALA A 38 -6.02 11.55 -4.23
N GLU A 39 -6.08 12.29 -5.33
CA GLU A 39 -6.86 13.53 -5.43
C GLU A 39 -8.37 13.28 -5.25
N ALA A 40 -8.87 12.13 -5.74
CA ALA A 40 -10.26 11.74 -5.58
C ALA A 40 -10.60 11.32 -4.13
N ILE A 41 -9.73 10.58 -3.44
CA ILE A 41 -10.02 10.05 -2.10
C ILE A 41 -9.73 11.05 -0.98
N LEU A 42 -8.69 11.89 -1.10
CA LEU A 42 -8.29 12.85 -0.07
C LEU A 42 -7.69 14.12 -0.71
N PRO A 43 -8.54 15.03 -1.24
CA PRO A 43 -8.08 16.26 -1.87
C PRO A 43 -7.18 17.09 -0.95
N GLY A 44 -6.09 17.60 -1.48
CA GLY A 44 -5.15 18.44 -0.74
C GLY A 44 -4.18 17.71 0.20
N ALA A 45 -4.22 16.38 0.23
CA ALA A 45 -3.23 15.58 0.95
C ALA A 45 -1.83 15.73 0.35
N GLY A 46 -0.80 15.64 1.20
CA GLY A 46 0.57 15.45 0.73
C GLY A 46 0.73 14.09 0.06
N ILE A 47 1.53 14.00 -1.00
CA ILE A 47 1.73 12.78 -1.80
C ILE A 47 3.21 12.45 -1.89
N VAL A 48 3.54 11.19 -1.62
CA VAL A 48 4.80 10.54 -1.96
C VAL A 48 4.47 9.33 -2.83
N SER A 49 4.95 9.30 -4.07
CA SER A 49 4.60 8.24 -5.02
C SER A 49 5.86 7.71 -5.71
N PRO A 50 6.50 6.65 -5.19
CA PRO A 50 7.66 6.04 -5.81
C PRO A 50 7.30 5.10 -6.95
N ARG A 51 8.19 5.01 -7.96
CA ARG A 51 8.13 3.98 -9.00
C ARG A 51 8.81 2.70 -8.52
N GLY A 52 8.17 1.56 -8.72
CA GLY A 52 8.76 0.25 -8.50
C GLY A 52 10.04 0.05 -9.34
N GLN A 53 11.07 -0.54 -8.73
CA GLN A 53 12.42 -0.63 -9.32
C GLN A 53 12.67 -1.93 -10.09
N VAL A 54 11.74 -2.86 -10.06
CA VAL A 54 11.81 -4.11 -10.84
C VAL A 54 11.11 -3.88 -12.17
N VAL A 55 11.70 -4.37 -13.26
CA VAL A 55 11.10 -4.33 -14.59
C VAL A 55 10.88 -5.77 -15.07
N GLU A 56 9.62 -6.12 -15.30
CA GLU A 56 9.21 -7.42 -15.84
C GLU A 56 8.55 -7.18 -17.20
N ASN A 57 9.20 -7.64 -18.27
CA ASN A 57 8.72 -7.44 -19.65
C ASN A 57 8.37 -5.98 -19.99
N GLY A 58 9.17 -5.02 -19.51
CA GLY A 58 8.93 -3.60 -19.68
C GLY A 58 7.96 -2.96 -18.66
N ALA A 59 7.30 -3.75 -17.83
CA ALA A 59 6.35 -3.30 -16.81
C ALA A 59 7.04 -3.07 -15.45
N PRO A 60 6.97 -1.85 -14.86
CA PRO A 60 7.51 -1.61 -13.52
C PRO A 60 6.71 -2.38 -12.45
N ARG A 61 7.45 -2.86 -11.43
CA ARG A 61 6.93 -3.56 -10.24
C ARG A 61 7.76 -3.20 -9.02
N PHE A 62 7.20 -3.37 -7.83
CA PHE A 62 7.96 -3.18 -6.59
C PHE A 62 8.85 -4.37 -6.26
N PHE A 63 8.41 -5.60 -6.59
CA PHE A 63 9.17 -6.83 -6.35
C PHE A 63 8.87 -7.87 -7.42
N ARG A 64 9.76 -8.87 -7.55
CA ARG A 64 9.68 -9.93 -8.57
C ARG A 64 8.57 -10.94 -8.28
N ARG A 65 8.16 -11.65 -9.31
CA ARG A 65 7.40 -12.90 -9.24
C ARG A 65 8.05 -13.93 -10.17
N PHE A 66 7.83 -15.19 -9.91
CA PHE A 66 8.27 -16.27 -10.78
C PHE A 66 7.25 -16.55 -11.89
N ALA A 67 5.96 -16.40 -11.58
CA ALA A 67 4.83 -16.48 -12.51
C ALA A 67 3.65 -15.67 -11.93
N GLU A 68 2.55 -15.56 -12.67
CA GLU A 68 1.30 -15.01 -12.14
C GLU A 68 0.85 -15.84 -10.94
N GLY A 69 0.55 -15.17 -9.82
CA GLY A 69 0.22 -15.82 -8.55
C GLY A 69 1.39 -16.46 -7.79
N VAL A 70 2.61 -16.52 -8.35
CA VAL A 70 3.78 -17.12 -7.70
C VAL A 70 4.83 -16.06 -7.40
N LEU A 71 4.77 -15.49 -6.20
CA LEU A 71 5.55 -14.34 -5.79
C LEU A 71 6.95 -14.74 -5.28
N ASP A 72 7.97 -13.92 -5.57
CA ASP A 72 9.31 -14.05 -5.00
C ASP A 72 9.33 -13.42 -3.61
N VAL A 73 9.09 -14.23 -2.57
CA VAL A 73 8.98 -13.80 -1.17
C VAL A 73 10.28 -13.17 -0.66
N GLU A 74 11.43 -13.68 -1.07
CA GLU A 74 12.73 -13.14 -0.65
C GLU A 74 12.98 -11.75 -1.26
N ASP A 75 12.69 -11.58 -2.56
CA ASP A 75 12.77 -10.26 -3.18
C ASP A 75 11.74 -9.29 -2.57
N TRP A 76 10.51 -9.75 -2.28
CA TRP A 76 9.50 -8.97 -1.58
C TRP A 76 10.00 -8.46 -0.22
N ARG A 77 10.63 -9.32 0.60
CA ARG A 77 11.21 -8.92 1.89
C ARG A 77 12.31 -7.86 1.71
N GLY A 78 13.26 -8.12 0.81
CA GLY A 78 14.37 -7.19 0.55
C GLY A 78 13.90 -5.84 -0.01
N ARG A 79 12.92 -5.87 -0.93
CA ARG A 79 12.34 -4.65 -1.51
C ARG A 79 11.49 -3.86 -0.51
N SER A 80 10.78 -4.54 0.38
CA SER A 80 10.04 -3.88 1.47
C SER A 80 10.98 -3.12 2.41
N GLN A 81 12.12 -3.69 2.76
CA GLN A 81 13.13 -3.01 3.57
C GLN A 81 13.69 -1.77 2.85
N ALA A 82 14.07 -1.92 1.57
CA ALA A 82 14.61 -0.81 0.78
C ALA A 82 13.58 0.32 0.58
N LEU A 83 12.32 -0.03 0.36
CA LEU A 83 11.23 0.95 0.26
C LEU A 83 10.98 1.65 1.60
N ALA A 84 11.03 0.93 2.72
CA ALA A 84 10.88 1.52 4.04
C ALA A 84 11.99 2.53 4.36
N ASP A 85 13.24 2.21 4.01
CA ASP A 85 14.38 3.13 4.19
C ASP A 85 14.21 4.39 3.33
N PHE A 86 13.73 4.25 2.09
CA PHE A 86 13.38 5.38 1.23
C PHE A 86 12.26 6.23 1.86
N VAL A 87 11.16 5.61 2.30
CA VAL A 87 10.03 6.32 2.93
C VAL A 87 10.48 7.07 4.18
N ALA A 88 11.29 6.45 5.05
CA ALA A 88 11.83 7.11 6.24
C ALA A 88 12.69 8.34 5.88
N SER A 89 13.51 8.24 4.82
CA SER A 89 14.32 9.36 4.33
C SER A 89 13.48 10.52 3.82
N ILE A 90 12.46 10.24 3.00
CA ILE A 90 11.55 11.26 2.45
C ILE A 90 10.71 11.90 3.56
N CYS A 91 10.23 11.11 4.52
CA CYS A 91 9.52 11.65 5.67
C CYS A 91 10.38 12.64 6.47
N ALA A 92 11.65 12.31 6.71
CA ALA A 92 12.58 13.18 7.40
C ALA A 92 12.90 14.46 6.59
N GLU A 93 13.10 14.32 5.28
CA GLU A 93 13.40 15.44 4.37
C GLU A 93 12.27 16.47 4.30
N HIS A 94 11.02 16.00 4.24
CA HIS A 94 9.84 16.85 4.04
C HIS A 94 9.01 17.08 5.31
N GLY A 95 9.47 16.63 6.47
CA GLY A 95 8.76 16.81 7.75
C GLY A 95 7.44 16.07 7.83
N ILE A 96 7.28 14.94 7.11
CA ILE A 96 6.09 14.11 7.14
C ILE A 96 6.14 13.19 8.36
N SER A 97 5.11 13.21 9.19
CA SER A 97 5.00 12.29 10.31
C SER A 97 4.63 10.88 9.81
N PRO A 98 5.41 9.84 10.14
CA PRO A 98 5.03 8.46 9.82
C PRO A 98 3.66 8.05 10.40
N LYS A 99 3.24 8.65 11.53
CA LYS A 99 1.95 8.36 12.16
C LYS A 99 0.76 8.83 11.31
N THR A 100 0.97 9.83 10.47
CA THR A 100 -0.05 10.37 9.56
C THR A 100 0.23 10.05 8.10
N LEU A 101 1.18 9.15 7.82
CA LEU A 101 1.43 8.65 6.47
C LEU A 101 0.65 7.36 6.23
N LEU A 102 -0.35 7.38 5.34
CA LEU A 102 -1.10 6.20 4.92
C LEU A 102 -0.57 5.67 3.59
N ALA A 103 -0.26 4.38 3.53
CA ALA A 103 -0.02 3.73 2.24
C ALA A 103 -1.35 3.50 1.52
N VAL A 104 -1.41 3.86 0.23
CA VAL A 104 -2.50 3.48 -0.69
C VAL A 104 -1.87 2.64 -1.79
N GLY A 105 -2.05 1.34 -1.71
CA GLY A 105 -1.45 0.39 -2.64
C GLY A 105 -2.50 -0.34 -3.48
N TYR A 106 -2.18 -0.57 -4.76
CA TYR A 106 -3.01 -1.33 -5.66
C TYR A 106 -2.27 -2.56 -6.18
N SER A 107 -2.87 -3.76 -6.09
CA SER A 107 -2.32 -5.02 -6.62
C SER A 107 -0.87 -5.24 -6.13
N ASN A 108 0.14 -5.24 -6.99
CA ASN A 108 1.56 -5.33 -6.59
C ASN A 108 1.94 -4.25 -5.56
N GLY A 109 1.39 -3.04 -5.67
CA GLY A 109 1.57 -1.98 -4.69
C GLY A 109 0.89 -2.26 -3.34
N ALA A 110 -0.27 -2.91 -3.32
CA ALA A 110 -0.90 -3.37 -2.08
C ALA A 110 -0.06 -4.45 -1.40
N ASN A 111 0.56 -5.32 -2.21
CA ASN A 111 1.40 -6.39 -1.72
C ASN A 111 2.72 -5.89 -1.11
N ILE A 112 3.36 -4.87 -1.68
CA ILE A 112 4.56 -4.29 -1.07
C ILE A 112 4.19 -3.45 0.17
N ALA A 113 3.00 -2.83 0.22
CA ALA A 113 2.51 -2.13 1.41
C ALA A 113 2.31 -3.08 2.61
N GLN A 114 1.87 -4.33 2.37
CA GLN A 114 1.86 -5.36 3.41
C GLN A 114 3.27 -5.58 3.99
N GLY A 115 4.29 -5.61 3.13
CA GLY A 115 5.67 -5.72 3.57
C GLY A 115 6.12 -4.56 4.46
N LEU A 116 5.73 -3.32 4.12
CA LEU A 116 5.98 -2.17 4.98
C LEU A 116 5.30 -2.34 6.35
N LEU A 117 4.01 -2.70 6.36
CA LEU A 117 3.27 -2.90 7.60
C LEU A 117 3.91 -3.99 8.47
N LEU A 118 4.19 -5.16 7.91
CA LEU A 118 4.61 -6.34 8.67
C LEU A 118 6.10 -6.30 9.08
N LEU A 119 6.98 -5.74 8.24
CA LEU A 119 8.43 -5.73 8.46
C LEU A 119 8.95 -4.43 9.07
N ARG A 120 8.32 -3.29 8.75
CA ARG A 120 8.76 -1.94 9.12
C ARG A 120 7.56 -1.06 9.52
N PRO A 121 6.74 -1.51 10.50
CA PRO A 121 5.51 -0.79 10.87
C PRO A 121 5.73 0.66 11.29
N GLU A 122 6.93 1.01 11.74
CA GLU A 122 7.27 2.36 12.19
C GLU A 122 7.20 3.43 11.08
N VAL A 123 7.22 3.03 9.80
CA VAL A 123 7.22 4.00 8.67
C VAL A 123 5.82 4.42 8.20
N LEU A 124 4.75 3.78 8.71
CA LEU A 124 3.36 4.04 8.30
C LEU A 124 2.43 4.21 9.49
N GLY A 125 1.44 5.09 9.37
CA GLY A 125 0.31 5.22 10.30
C GLY A 125 -0.82 4.23 10.03
N GLY A 126 -0.91 3.68 8.83
CA GLY A 126 -1.93 2.72 8.40
C GLY A 126 -1.87 2.48 6.89
N ALA A 127 -2.86 1.78 6.35
CA ALA A 127 -2.89 1.51 4.91
C ALA A 127 -4.30 1.29 4.33
N VAL A 128 -4.42 1.55 3.03
CA VAL A 128 -5.51 1.12 2.15
C VAL A 128 -4.90 0.16 1.13
N LEU A 129 -5.32 -1.09 1.16
CA LEU A 129 -4.82 -2.17 0.30
C LEU A 129 -5.92 -2.58 -0.69
N LEU A 130 -5.74 -2.22 -1.96
CA LEU A 130 -6.68 -2.45 -3.04
C LEU A 130 -6.25 -3.69 -3.82
N ARG A 131 -7.08 -4.75 -3.83
CA ARG A 131 -6.79 -6.05 -4.48
C ARG A 131 -5.47 -6.68 -3.95
N PRO A 132 -5.30 -6.80 -2.62
CA PRO A 132 -4.11 -7.46 -2.06
C PRO A 132 -4.16 -8.97 -2.28
N MET A 133 -2.97 -9.58 -2.45
CA MET A 133 -2.77 -11.03 -2.37
C MET A 133 -2.16 -11.39 -1.01
N PHE A 134 -2.42 -12.60 -0.54
CA PHE A 134 -1.68 -13.19 0.55
C PHE A 134 -0.25 -13.55 0.08
N ILE A 135 0.76 -13.19 0.84
CA ILE A 135 2.17 -13.36 0.43
C ILE A 135 2.80 -14.60 1.10
N THR A 136 2.79 -14.60 2.43
CA THR A 136 3.39 -15.65 3.26
C THR A 136 3.01 -15.44 4.72
N ASP A 137 2.93 -16.52 5.49
CA ASP A 137 2.77 -16.50 6.94
C ASP A 137 4.10 -16.58 7.70
N ASP A 138 5.20 -16.91 7.00
CA ASP A 138 6.56 -16.93 7.54
C ASP A 138 7.12 -15.51 7.67
N ILE A 139 6.62 -14.77 8.66
CA ILE A 139 7.04 -13.39 8.95
C ILE A 139 7.35 -13.25 10.43
N PRO A 140 8.47 -12.61 10.80
CA PRO A 140 8.73 -12.26 12.19
C PRO A 140 7.59 -11.40 12.76
N ALA A 141 7.04 -11.82 13.88
CA ALA A 141 5.94 -11.10 14.52
C ALA A 141 6.39 -9.69 14.93
N LYS A 142 5.70 -8.67 14.43
CA LYS A 142 5.82 -7.28 14.88
C LYS A 142 4.43 -6.76 15.21
N ASP A 143 4.33 -6.01 16.31
CA ASP A 143 3.07 -5.37 16.71
C ASP A 143 2.78 -4.17 15.81
N LEU A 144 1.60 -4.18 15.22
CA LEU A 144 1.09 -3.08 14.40
C LEU A 144 0.43 -1.98 15.25
N GLY A 145 0.32 -2.17 16.57
CA GLY A 145 -0.07 -1.13 17.52
C GLY A 145 -1.43 -0.49 17.22
N GLY A 146 -2.42 -1.26 16.79
CA GLY A 146 -3.75 -0.77 16.47
C GLY A 146 -3.86 0.02 15.16
N ARG A 147 -2.85 -0.02 14.27
CA ARG A 147 -2.89 0.73 12.99
C ARG A 147 -4.12 0.38 12.17
N PRO A 148 -4.85 1.39 11.67
CA PRO A 148 -6.02 1.14 10.83
C PRO A 148 -5.58 0.65 9.44
N VAL A 149 -6.22 -0.42 8.97
CA VAL A 149 -5.99 -0.97 7.64
C VAL A 149 -7.32 -1.27 6.96
N LEU A 150 -7.51 -0.74 5.75
CA LEU A 150 -8.63 -1.09 4.87
C LEU A 150 -8.17 -2.06 3.80
N LEU A 151 -8.89 -3.18 3.68
CA LEU A 151 -8.71 -4.15 2.59
C LEU A 151 -9.92 -4.07 1.65
N LEU A 152 -9.66 -3.90 0.35
CA LEU A 152 -10.70 -3.87 -0.69
C LEU A 152 -10.44 -4.94 -1.76
N GLY A 153 -11.34 -5.94 -1.83
CA GLY A 153 -11.36 -6.97 -2.87
C GLY A 153 -12.41 -6.72 -3.94
N GLY A 154 -12.21 -7.30 -5.13
CA GLY A 154 -13.25 -7.40 -6.17
C GLY A 154 -14.03 -8.70 -6.03
N SER A 155 -15.37 -8.67 -6.17
CA SER A 155 -16.22 -9.87 -6.02
C SER A 155 -16.02 -10.91 -7.13
N HIS A 156 -15.45 -10.51 -8.26
CA HIS A 156 -15.20 -11.36 -9.43
C HIS A 156 -13.76 -11.14 -9.95
N ASP A 157 -12.79 -11.02 -9.01
CA ASP A 157 -11.39 -10.84 -9.37
C ASP A 157 -10.81 -12.18 -9.89
N PRO A 158 -10.39 -12.25 -11.17
CA PRO A 158 -9.84 -13.48 -11.73
C PRO A 158 -8.38 -13.72 -11.36
N ILE A 159 -7.69 -12.74 -10.77
CA ILE A 159 -6.25 -12.78 -10.47
C ILE A 159 -6.02 -13.13 -9.00
N ILE A 160 -6.86 -12.61 -8.09
CA ILE A 160 -6.70 -12.79 -6.65
C ILE A 160 -7.56 -13.97 -6.20
N PRO A 161 -6.98 -15.02 -5.62
CA PRO A 161 -7.74 -16.12 -5.02
C PRO A 161 -8.73 -15.60 -3.98
N ALA A 162 -9.92 -16.21 -3.93
CA ALA A 162 -11.00 -15.76 -3.02
C ALA A 162 -10.60 -15.81 -1.54
N ASP A 163 -9.71 -16.73 -1.17
CA ASP A 163 -9.25 -16.91 0.20
C ASP A 163 -8.13 -15.94 0.60
N ASP A 164 -7.52 -15.22 -0.33
CA ASP A 164 -6.40 -14.32 -0.05
C ASP A 164 -6.83 -13.14 0.82
N LEU A 165 -7.96 -12.50 0.50
CA LEU A 165 -8.43 -11.34 1.25
C LEU A 165 -8.71 -11.67 2.73
N PRO A 166 -9.42 -12.78 3.08
CA PRO A 166 -9.54 -13.25 4.46
C PRO A 166 -8.20 -13.57 5.13
N GLN A 167 -7.25 -14.20 4.42
CA GLN A 167 -5.94 -14.55 4.97
C GLN A 167 -5.11 -13.30 5.29
N VAL A 168 -5.10 -12.29 4.41
CA VAL A 168 -4.45 -11.00 4.67
C VAL A 168 -5.07 -10.32 5.90
N ALA A 169 -6.42 -10.32 6.00
CA ALA A 169 -7.11 -9.74 7.14
C ALA A 169 -6.75 -10.44 8.44
N GLN A 170 -6.75 -11.76 8.45
CA GLN A 170 -6.38 -12.58 9.62
C GLN A 170 -4.93 -12.31 10.03
N GLN A 171 -4.00 -12.27 9.08
CA GLN A 171 -2.58 -12.02 9.35
C GLN A 171 -2.37 -10.64 9.97
N LEU A 172 -2.88 -9.57 9.35
CA LEU A 172 -2.73 -8.22 9.88
C LEU A 172 -3.40 -8.05 11.23
N GLY A 173 -4.59 -8.63 11.44
CA GLY A 173 -5.29 -8.63 12.72
C GLY A 173 -4.51 -9.39 13.81
N LYS A 174 -3.92 -10.53 13.49
CA LYS A 174 -3.07 -11.32 14.39
C LYS A 174 -1.84 -10.52 14.86
N HIS A 175 -1.34 -9.61 14.02
CA HIS A 175 -0.25 -8.68 14.34
C HIS A 175 -0.73 -7.35 14.96
N GLY A 176 -2.00 -7.25 15.37
CA GLY A 176 -2.51 -6.09 16.11
C GLY A 176 -3.03 -4.94 15.27
N ALA A 177 -3.24 -5.10 13.95
CA ALA A 177 -3.91 -4.08 13.14
C ALA A 177 -5.42 -4.03 13.39
N GLN A 178 -6.03 -2.85 13.25
CA GLN A 178 -7.48 -2.69 13.17
C GLN A 178 -7.92 -2.82 11.71
N VAL A 179 -8.30 -4.04 11.32
CA VAL A 179 -8.59 -4.36 9.92
C VAL A 179 -10.07 -4.16 9.60
N THR A 180 -10.35 -3.40 8.55
CA THR A 180 -11.66 -3.31 7.90
C THR A 180 -11.59 -4.00 6.54
N VAL A 181 -12.50 -4.95 6.29
CA VAL A 181 -12.58 -5.66 5.02
C VAL A 181 -13.85 -5.25 4.28
N LYS A 182 -13.72 -4.92 3.01
CA LYS A 182 -14.85 -4.62 2.11
C LYS A 182 -14.63 -5.31 0.76
N THR A 183 -15.74 -5.64 0.10
CA THR A 183 -15.74 -6.17 -1.26
C THR A 183 -16.60 -5.29 -2.14
N VAL A 184 -16.11 -4.94 -3.33
CA VAL A 184 -16.86 -4.20 -4.34
C VAL A 184 -17.34 -5.14 -5.44
N GLN A 185 -18.46 -4.80 -6.06
CA GLN A 185 -18.90 -5.47 -7.28
C GLN A 185 -17.96 -5.04 -8.41
N GLY A 186 -17.04 -5.94 -8.79
CA GLY A 186 -16.04 -5.65 -9.79
C GLY A 186 -14.98 -6.76 -9.92
N SER A 187 -14.14 -6.59 -10.91
CA SER A 187 -13.00 -7.44 -11.22
C SER A 187 -11.73 -6.94 -10.49
N HIS A 188 -10.55 -7.24 -11.04
CA HIS A 188 -9.27 -6.75 -10.54
C HIS A 188 -9.12 -5.23 -10.65
N GLY A 189 -9.66 -4.63 -11.73
CA GLY A 189 -9.62 -3.18 -11.95
C GLY A 189 -10.37 -2.39 -10.88
N LEU A 190 -9.89 -1.16 -10.64
CA LEU A 190 -10.54 -0.23 -9.73
C LEU A 190 -11.85 0.29 -10.33
N VAL A 191 -12.84 0.49 -9.48
CA VAL A 191 -14.17 1.01 -9.83
C VAL A 191 -14.51 2.21 -8.95
N GLU A 192 -15.52 3.01 -9.33
CA GLU A 192 -15.93 4.20 -8.57
C GLU A 192 -16.25 3.88 -7.10
N ASN A 193 -16.84 2.72 -6.86
CA ASN A 193 -17.18 2.30 -5.50
C ASN A 193 -15.95 2.09 -4.59
N ASP A 194 -14.77 1.79 -5.14
CA ASP A 194 -13.52 1.77 -4.37
C ASP A 194 -13.25 3.16 -3.77
N ILE A 195 -13.39 4.23 -4.59
CA ILE A 195 -13.18 5.61 -4.16
C ILE A 195 -14.15 5.97 -3.04
N ILE A 196 -15.44 5.64 -3.20
CA ILE A 196 -16.49 5.92 -2.21
C ILE A 196 -16.16 5.25 -0.87
N LEU A 197 -15.81 3.96 -0.89
CA LEU A 197 -15.51 3.20 0.33
C LEU A 197 -14.23 3.69 1.02
N VAL A 198 -13.19 4.05 0.26
CA VAL A 198 -11.97 4.63 0.82
C VAL A 198 -12.25 5.97 1.50
N ARG A 199 -13.01 6.87 0.85
CA ARG A 199 -13.40 8.17 1.44
C ARG A 199 -14.18 7.99 2.75
N GLN A 200 -15.16 7.08 2.77
CA GLN A 200 -15.94 6.77 3.97
C GLN A 200 -15.06 6.24 5.10
N TRP A 201 -14.12 5.35 4.76
CA TRP A 201 -13.21 4.79 5.75
C TRP A 201 -12.25 5.86 6.29
N LEU A 202 -11.69 6.72 5.44
CA LEU A 202 -10.83 7.84 5.86
C LEU A 202 -11.57 8.76 6.83
N ALA A 203 -12.82 9.15 6.51
CA ALA A 203 -13.63 10.02 7.38
C ALA A 203 -13.91 9.38 8.77
N ASN A 204 -14.03 8.05 8.84
CA ASN A 204 -14.25 7.34 10.11
C ASN A 204 -12.96 7.12 10.93
N ASN A 205 -11.79 7.36 10.35
CA ASN A 205 -10.49 7.23 11.00
C ASN A 205 -9.77 8.58 11.15
N ASP A 206 -10.46 9.67 10.80
CA ASP A 206 -9.99 11.02 10.97
C ASP A 206 -9.98 11.40 12.47
N GLY A 207 -8.78 11.60 13.04
CA GLY A 207 -8.62 12.01 14.44
C GLY A 207 -8.11 10.94 15.42
N ARG A 208 -7.52 9.84 14.93
CA ARG A 208 -6.83 8.87 15.79
C ARG A 208 -5.30 9.05 15.81
#